data_cb8a714afb726d996fa55a7b069cdf6b
#
_entry.id   cb8a714afb726d996fa55a7b069cdf6b
#
_cell.length_a   1.000
_cell.length_b   1.000
_cell.length_c   1.000
_cell.angle_alpha   90.00
_cell.angle_beta   90.00
_cell.angle_gamma   90.00
#
_symmetry.space_group_name_H-M   'P 1'
#
loop_
_entity.id
_entity.type
_entity.pdbx_description
1 polymer ?
#
loop_
_entity_poly.entity_id
_entity_poly.type
_entity_poly.pdbx_seq_one_letter_code
_entity_poly.pdbx_strand_id
1 'polypeptide(L)'
;MKSQSNKITALRSALLGASLLCLTGLVQAQPATPAPENGTFDVEQLFAGTCGFCHSDGGRAAGKGPQLMNSPRDDDFLHNRIKHGKQGAMPAFDGALTDAQIDQIVKYIRALKPREG
;
A
#
# COMPACT_ATOMS: atom_id res chain seq x y z
N MET A 1 10.41 -33.16 -67.92
CA MET A 1 9.74 -34.47 -68.11
C MET A 1 8.92 -34.77 -66.89
N LYS A 2 7.65 -34.82 -67.13
CA LYS A 2 6.62 -35.68 -66.53
C LYS A 2 6.44 -35.52 -65.05
N SER A 3 5.38 -34.97 -64.62
CA SER A 3 4.00 -35.42 -64.86
C SER A 3 3.43 -36.10 -63.67
N GLN A 4 2.31 -35.61 -63.37
CA GLN A 4 1.04 -36.22 -62.96
C GLN A 4 0.84 -36.14 -61.42
N SER A 5 -0.10 -35.38 -60.99
CA SER A 5 -1.55 -35.59 -61.14
C SER A 5 -2.07 -36.65 -60.17
N ASN A 6 -2.87 -36.32 -59.31
CA ASN A 6 -4.28 -36.65 -59.25
C ASN A 6 -4.85 -36.53 -57.86
N LYS A 7 -5.84 -35.78 -57.84
CA LYS A 7 -7.30 -36.11 -57.71
C LYS A 7 -7.71 -36.35 -56.28
N ILE A 8 -8.44 -35.38 -55.82
CA ILE A 8 -9.92 -35.36 -55.74
C ILE A 8 -10.51 -36.30 -54.69
N THR A 9 -11.32 -35.69 -53.97
CA THR A 9 -12.57 -36.14 -53.36
C THR A 9 -12.46 -36.30 -51.86
N ALA A 10 -13.20 -35.72 -51.06
CA ALA A 10 -14.59 -35.44 -50.95
C ALA A 10 -14.81 -34.62 -49.67
N LEU A 11 -15.47 -33.60 -49.81
CA LEU A 11 -16.77 -33.33 -49.17
C LEU A 11 -17.11 -34.17 -47.94
N ARG A 12 -17.04 -33.57 -46.78
CA ARG A 12 -18.05 -33.79 -45.74
C ARG A 12 -18.15 -32.60 -44.85
N SER A 13 -19.20 -31.90 -45.05
CA SER A 13 -19.81 -30.94 -44.10
C SER A 13 -20.02 -31.61 -42.77
N ALA A 14 -19.54 -30.99 -41.72
CA ALA A 14 -20.13 -31.15 -40.42
C ALA A 14 -20.09 -29.78 -39.74
N LEU A 15 -21.23 -29.21 -39.76
CA LEU A 15 -21.69 -28.13 -38.85
C LEU A 15 -21.45 -28.59 -37.41
N LEU A 16 -21.20 -27.64 -36.62
CA LEU A 16 -21.67 -27.55 -35.25
C LEU A 16 -20.60 -27.06 -34.27
N GLY A 17 -20.94 -25.97 -33.74
CA GLY A 17 -20.71 -25.71 -32.32
C GLY A 17 -19.82 -24.53 -32.02
N ALA A 18 -20.25 -23.32 -32.36
CA ALA A 18 -19.75 -22.12 -31.69
C ALA A 18 -20.24 -22.13 -30.23
N SER A 19 -19.49 -22.78 -29.36
CA SER A 19 -19.65 -22.56 -27.90
C SER A 19 -18.75 -21.42 -27.51
N LEU A 20 -19.35 -20.22 -27.55
CA LEU A 20 -18.79 -19.01 -26.96
C LEU A 20 -18.89 -19.16 -25.45
N LEU A 21 -17.88 -19.75 -24.84
CA LEU A 21 -17.70 -19.74 -23.40
C LEU A 21 -17.30 -18.33 -22.99
N CYS A 22 -18.32 -17.51 -22.64
CA CYS A 22 -18.10 -16.32 -21.85
C CYS A 22 -17.56 -16.74 -20.49
N LEU A 23 -16.22 -16.69 -20.34
CA LEU A 23 -15.62 -16.63 -19.02
C LEU A 23 -15.96 -15.27 -18.41
N THR A 24 -17.07 -15.21 -17.73
CA THR A 24 -17.30 -14.13 -16.76
C THR A 24 -16.32 -14.32 -15.62
N GLY A 25 -15.19 -13.64 -15.72
CA GLY A 25 -14.25 -13.52 -14.62
C GLY A 25 -14.95 -12.84 -13.46
N LEU A 26 -15.31 -13.62 -12.45
CA LEU A 26 -15.67 -13.10 -11.15
C LEU A 26 -14.44 -12.37 -10.61
N VAL A 27 -14.44 -11.03 -10.72
CA VAL A 27 -13.53 -10.20 -9.96
C VAL A 27 -13.95 -10.37 -8.51
N GLN A 28 -13.30 -11.29 -7.82
CA GLN A 28 -13.42 -11.42 -6.39
C GLN A 28 -12.72 -10.20 -5.79
N ALA A 29 -13.50 -9.27 -5.26
CA ALA A 29 -12.98 -8.28 -4.34
C ALA A 29 -12.41 -9.04 -3.15
N GLN A 30 -11.08 -9.16 -3.08
CA GLN A 30 -10.42 -9.69 -1.90
C GLN A 30 -10.69 -8.73 -0.76
N PRO A 31 -11.25 -9.21 0.36
CA PRO A 31 -11.31 -8.39 1.55
C PRO A 31 -9.87 -7.99 1.89
N ALA A 32 -9.66 -6.69 2.11
CA ALA A 32 -8.38 -6.19 2.57
C ALA A 32 -8.00 -6.99 3.83
N THR A 33 -6.97 -7.82 3.69
CA THR A 33 -6.43 -8.58 4.81
C THR A 33 -5.96 -7.57 5.84
N PRO A 34 -6.47 -7.57 7.08
CA PRO A 34 -5.86 -6.74 8.12
C PRO A 34 -4.38 -7.11 8.18
N ALA A 35 -3.52 -6.10 8.24
CA ALA A 35 -2.10 -6.31 8.41
C ALA A 35 -1.89 -7.27 9.61
N PRO A 36 -0.99 -8.26 9.52
CA PRO A 36 -0.83 -9.26 10.55
C PRO A 36 -0.51 -8.58 11.88
N GLU A 37 -1.35 -8.81 12.88
CA GLU A 37 -1.18 -8.27 14.24
C GLU A 37 0.09 -8.78 14.93
N ASN A 38 0.80 -9.73 14.31
CA ASN A 38 2.04 -10.35 14.80
C ASN A 38 3.27 -10.07 13.93
N GLY A 39 3.17 -9.23 12.90
CA GLY A 39 4.35 -8.66 12.24
C GLY A 39 4.87 -7.52 13.11
N THR A 40 6.16 -7.52 13.44
CA THR A 40 6.81 -6.39 14.10
C THR A 40 6.55 -5.13 13.26
N PHE A 41 5.68 -4.25 13.75
CA PHE A 41 5.40 -2.98 13.11
C PHE A 41 6.67 -2.11 13.21
N ASP A 42 7.35 -1.95 12.10
CA ASP A 42 8.60 -1.21 12.03
C ASP A 42 8.32 0.28 11.79
N VAL A 43 8.35 1.04 12.87
CA VAL A 43 8.13 2.49 12.83
C VAL A 43 9.24 3.22 12.09
N GLU A 44 10.49 2.75 12.17
CA GLU A 44 11.63 3.38 11.48
C GLU A 44 11.48 3.22 9.97
N GLN A 45 11.09 2.04 9.51
CA GLN A 45 10.79 1.79 8.11
C GLN A 45 9.61 2.62 7.61
N LEU A 46 8.56 2.77 8.43
CA LEU A 46 7.42 3.64 8.10
C LEU A 46 7.88 5.09 7.95
N PHE A 47 8.74 5.58 8.85
CA PHE A 47 9.29 6.93 8.72
C PHE A 47 10.16 7.06 7.47
N ALA A 48 11.00 6.08 7.15
CA ALA A 48 11.83 6.11 5.94
C ALA A 48 10.98 6.16 4.65
N GLY A 49 9.90 5.39 4.59
CA GLY A 49 9.09 5.22 3.37
C GLY A 49 7.87 6.15 3.25
N THR A 50 7.40 6.73 4.33
CA THR A 50 6.12 7.47 4.34
C THR A 50 6.24 8.82 5.06
N CYS A 51 6.50 8.80 6.37
CA CYS A 51 6.49 10.01 7.18
C CYS A 51 7.66 10.95 6.84
N GLY A 52 8.81 10.38 6.46
CA GLY A 52 10.05 11.09 6.15
C GLY A 52 9.97 12.04 4.96
N PHE A 53 9.00 11.87 4.06
CA PHE A 53 8.77 12.82 2.97
C PHE A 53 8.42 14.23 3.46
N CYS A 54 7.84 14.33 4.64
CA CYS A 54 7.44 15.59 5.26
C CYS A 54 8.18 15.87 6.56
N HIS A 55 8.49 14.84 7.36
CA HIS A 55 9.20 14.94 8.65
C HIS A 55 10.62 14.43 8.48
N SER A 56 11.53 15.32 8.12
CA SER A 56 12.91 14.97 7.73
C SER A 56 13.69 14.30 8.86
N ASP A 57 14.72 13.55 8.49
CA ASP A 57 15.62 12.85 9.42
C ASP A 57 14.89 11.97 10.45
N GLY A 58 13.92 11.17 9.98
CA GLY A 58 13.12 10.31 10.85
C GLY A 58 12.32 11.07 11.91
N GLY A 59 11.94 12.30 11.63
CA GLY A 59 11.21 13.19 12.55
C GLY A 59 12.08 14.12 13.39
N ARG A 60 13.41 14.07 13.23
CA ARG A 60 14.36 14.90 13.99
C ARG A 60 14.51 16.30 13.44
N ALA A 61 14.21 16.51 12.18
CA ALA A 61 14.29 17.79 11.51
C ALA A 61 12.96 18.16 10.84
N ALA A 62 12.72 19.46 10.68
CA ALA A 62 11.62 19.94 9.90
C ALA A 62 11.86 19.70 8.40
N GLY A 63 10.77 19.50 7.67
CA GLY A 63 10.73 19.45 6.22
C GLY A 63 9.50 20.21 5.74
N LYS A 64 8.63 19.57 4.94
CA LYS A 64 7.31 20.12 4.63
C LYS A 64 6.41 20.14 5.87
N GLY A 65 6.62 19.21 6.80
CA GLY A 65 6.01 19.16 8.11
C GLY A 65 6.98 19.65 9.21
N PRO A 66 6.49 19.85 10.43
CA PRO A 66 7.32 20.28 11.54
C PRO A 66 8.28 19.17 12.01
N GLN A 67 9.35 19.57 12.70
CA GLN A 67 10.14 18.66 13.52
C GLN A 67 9.24 18.01 14.57
N LEU A 68 9.41 16.71 14.78
CA LEU A 68 8.65 15.92 15.75
C LEU A 68 9.44 15.70 17.04
N MET A 69 10.76 15.59 16.95
CA MET A 69 11.64 15.52 18.12
C MET A 69 11.41 16.72 19.04
N ASN A 70 11.22 16.43 20.32
CA ASN A 70 10.91 17.45 21.34
C ASN A 70 9.61 18.24 21.07
N SER A 71 8.65 17.64 20.37
CA SER A 71 7.36 18.27 20.15
C SER A 71 6.69 18.65 21.48
N PRO A 72 6.22 19.91 21.62
CA PRO A 72 5.51 20.36 22.83
C PRO A 72 4.06 19.89 22.90
N ARG A 73 3.60 19.18 21.86
CA ARG A 73 2.23 18.64 21.80
C ARG A 73 2.14 17.39 22.66
N ASP A 74 1.02 17.20 23.35
CA ASP A 74 0.74 15.97 24.10
C ASP A 74 0.52 14.75 23.21
N ASP A 75 0.43 13.58 23.81
CA ASP A 75 0.30 12.31 23.10
C ASP A 75 -1.06 12.21 22.41
N ASP A 76 -2.12 12.69 23.02
CA ASP A 76 -3.46 12.71 22.46
C ASP A 76 -3.51 13.57 21.18
N PHE A 77 -2.86 14.71 21.19
CA PHE A 77 -2.74 15.55 20.00
C PHE A 77 -1.96 14.83 18.88
N LEU A 78 -0.84 14.20 19.22
CA LEU A 78 -0.03 13.46 18.23
C LEU A 78 -0.82 12.29 17.65
N HIS A 79 -1.46 11.49 18.50
CA HIS A 79 -2.30 10.39 18.10
C HIS A 79 -3.42 10.85 17.14
N ASN A 80 -4.20 11.84 17.57
CA ASN A 80 -5.30 12.37 16.76
C ASN A 80 -4.81 13.00 15.45
N ARG A 81 -3.64 13.66 15.48
CA ARG A 81 -3.04 14.24 14.27
C ARG A 81 -2.63 13.19 13.27
N ILE A 82 -2.06 12.09 13.72
CA ILE A 82 -1.70 10.96 12.84
C ILE A 82 -2.98 10.32 12.30
N LYS A 83 -3.94 10.05 13.15
CA LYS A 83 -5.18 9.39 12.78
C LYS A 83 -5.97 10.20 11.74
N HIS A 84 -6.22 11.46 12.01
CA HIS A 84 -7.12 12.30 11.19
C HIS A 84 -6.40 13.25 10.22
N GLY A 85 -5.07 13.34 10.31
CA GLY A 85 -4.30 14.21 9.44
C GLY A 85 -4.56 15.71 9.70
N LYS A 86 -4.19 16.50 8.71
CA LYS A 86 -4.49 17.93 8.61
C LYS A 86 -4.77 18.25 7.15
N GLN A 87 -5.97 18.69 6.87
CA GLN A 87 -6.38 19.02 5.50
C GLN A 87 -5.35 19.93 4.81
N GLY A 88 -4.96 19.54 3.60
CA GLY A 88 -4.00 20.28 2.77
C GLY A 88 -2.53 20.21 3.23
N ALA A 89 -2.21 19.52 4.35
CA ALA A 89 -0.85 19.49 4.89
C ALA A 89 -0.36 18.09 5.28
N MET A 90 -1.21 17.26 5.88
CA MET A 90 -0.83 15.92 6.32
C MET A 90 -1.98 14.95 6.03
N PRO A 91 -1.74 13.84 5.35
CA PRO A 91 -2.77 12.84 5.11
C PRO A 91 -3.27 12.23 6.44
N ALA A 92 -4.51 11.74 6.43
CA ALA A 92 -5.05 10.92 7.50
C ALA A 92 -4.57 9.48 7.32
N PHE A 93 -4.29 8.80 8.43
CA PHE A 93 -3.90 7.40 8.45
C PHE A 93 -4.96 6.50 9.08
N ASP A 94 -6.15 7.05 9.35
CA ASP A 94 -7.31 6.28 9.77
C ASP A 94 -7.66 5.23 8.72
N GLY A 95 -7.82 3.97 9.13
CA GLY A 95 -8.02 2.83 8.22
C GLY A 95 -6.74 2.25 7.59
N ALA A 96 -5.62 2.98 7.59
CA ALA A 96 -4.31 2.46 7.17
C ALA A 96 -3.47 1.96 8.35
N LEU A 97 -3.65 2.56 9.52
CA LEU A 97 -2.99 2.20 10.76
C LEU A 97 -4.03 1.95 11.85
N THR A 98 -3.76 0.96 12.69
CA THR A 98 -4.54 0.72 13.92
C THR A 98 -4.16 1.74 15.00
N ASP A 99 -5.02 1.96 15.98
CA ASP A 99 -4.72 2.84 17.12
C ASP A 99 -3.45 2.37 17.87
N ALA A 100 -3.26 1.05 18.03
CA ALA A 100 -2.06 0.49 18.64
C ALA A 100 -0.78 0.79 17.83
N GLN A 101 -0.85 0.82 16.51
CA GLN A 101 0.27 1.21 15.65
C GLN A 101 0.54 2.72 15.75
N ILE A 102 -0.50 3.53 15.84
CA ILE A 102 -0.37 4.98 16.06
C ILE A 102 0.28 5.26 17.41
N ASP A 103 -0.09 4.53 18.47
CA ASP A 103 0.56 4.63 19.77
C ASP A 103 2.05 4.28 19.73
N GLN A 104 2.44 3.27 18.92
CA GLN A 104 3.86 2.96 18.72
C GLN A 104 4.60 4.10 18.01
N ILE A 105 3.95 4.78 17.06
CA ILE A 105 4.53 5.95 16.39
C ILE A 105 4.69 7.11 17.39
N VAL A 106 3.71 7.35 18.25
CA VAL A 106 3.81 8.38 19.30
C VAL A 106 4.97 8.07 20.25
N LYS A 107 5.12 6.82 20.68
CA LYS A 107 6.26 6.37 21.51
C LYS A 107 7.59 6.60 20.80
N TYR A 108 7.68 6.28 19.51
CA TYR A 108 8.87 6.55 18.69
C TYR A 108 9.20 8.05 18.68
N ILE A 109 8.22 8.92 18.44
CA ILE A 109 8.41 10.37 18.44
C ILE A 109 8.96 10.86 19.78
N ARG A 110 8.46 10.33 20.89
CA ARG A 110 8.91 10.69 22.26
C ARG A 110 10.33 10.19 22.55
N ALA A 111 10.72 9.10 21.94
CA ALA A 111 12.05 8.52 22.12
C ALA A 111 13.13 9.14 21.22
N LEU A 112 12.75 10.04 20.28
CA LEU A 112 13.69 10.65 19.36
C LEU A 112 14.76 11.44 20.12
N LYS A 113 16.02 11.19 19.74
CA LYS A 113 17.21 11.93 20.24
C LYS A 113 17.97 12.46 19.02
N PRO A 114 18.81 13.51 19.22
CA PRO A 114 19.73 13.94 18.18
C PRO A 114 20.57 12.75 17.71
N ARG A 115 20.94 12.73 16.43
CA ARG A 115 21.93 11.75 15.96
C ARG A 115 23.29 12.11 16.53
N GLU A 116 23.98 11.14 17.06
CA GLU A 116 25.38 11.30 17.39
C GLU A 116 26.17 11.42 16.07
N GLY A 117 26.92 12.49 15.92
CA GLY A 117 27.75 12.80 14.76
C GLY A 117 29.03 11.97 14.73
#